data_f95d769cc8f72d223f156426a579bc71
#
_entry.id   f95d769cc8f72d223f156426a579bc71
#
_cell.length_a   1.000
_cell.length_b   1.000
_cell.length_c   1.000
_cell.angle_alpha   90.00
_cell.angle_beta   90.00
_cell.angle_gamma   90.00
#
_symmetry.space_group_name_H-M   'P 1'
#
loop_
_entity.id
_entity.type
_entity.pdbx_description
1 polymer ?
#
loop_
_entity_poly.entity_id
_entity_poly.type
_entity_poly.pdbx_seq_one_letter_code
_entity_poly.pdbx_strand_id
1 'polypeptide(L)'
;PYLVFEKDGQVIGYAYAHLWQERAAYCHTWETTVYISSSSARQGIGRLLMSRLIEECRKSDCYVLIACITHGNESSYALHRKLGFEQVAFFEKVGTKFGKRLDVTDWELILRP
;
A
#
# COMPACT_ATOMS: atom_id res chain seq x y z
N PRO A 1 -1.88 2.40 -11.74
CA PRO A 1 -3.16 1.67 -11.70
C PRO A 1 -4.04 2.11 -10.53
N TYR A 2 -5.33 2.07 -10.72
CA TYR A 2 -6.31 2.42 -9.70
C TYR A 2 -7.44 1.40 -9.75
N LEU A 3 -7.70 0.72 -8.62
CA LEU A 3 -8.72 -0.33 -8.53
C LEU A 3 -9.72 0.00 -7.44
N VAL A 4 -10.99 -0.32 -7.68
CA VAL A 4 -12.03 -0.18 -6.67
C VAL A 4 -12.71 -1.54 -6.47
N PHE A 5 -13.19 -1.78 -5.26
CA PHE A 5 -14.03 -2.93 -4.94
C PHE A 5 -15.44 -2.41 -4.68
N GLU A 6 -16.38 -2.86 -5.49
CA GLU A 6 -17.77 -2.46 -5.40
C GLU A 6 -18.62 -3.64 -4.95
N LYS A 7 -19.57 -3.36 -4.07
CA LYS A 7 -20.54 -4.36 -3.62
C LYS A 7 -21.90 -3.68 -3.46
N ASP A 8 -22.91 -4.24 -4.09
CA ASP A 8 -24.29 -3.73 -4.04
C ASP A 8 -24.37 -2.24 -4.41
N GLY A 9 -23.60 -1.83 -5.42
CA GLY A 9 -23.59 -0.46 -5.91
C GLY A 9 -22.76 0.52 -5.08
N GLN A 10 -22.07 0.05 -4.04
CA GLN A 10 -21.23 0.89 -3.18
C GLN A 10 -19.75 0.53 -3.31
N VAL A 11 -18.91 1.55 -3.37
CA VAL A 11 -17.45 1.36 -3.30
C VAL A 11 -17.07 1.17 -1.83
N ILE A 12 -16.58 -0.02 -1.48
CA ILE A 12 -16.21 -0.35 -0.11
C ILE A 12 -14.70 -0.45 0.09
N GLY A 13 -13.94 -0.28 -0.96
CA GLY A 13 -12.48 -0.26 -0.87
C GLY A 13 -11.84 0.17 -2.16
N TYR A 14 -10.60 0.62 -2.08
CA TYR A 14 -9.81 0.96 -3.27
C TYR A 14 -8.33 0.73 -3.00
N ALA A 15 -7.57 0.57 -4.07
CA ALA A 15 -6.13 0.50 -4.02
C ALA A 15 -5.55 1.15 -5.27
N TYR A 16 -4.46 1.88 -5.12
CA TYR A 16 -3.80 2.49 -6.26
C TYR A 16 -2.29 2.59 -6.03
N ALA A 17 -1.57 2.84 -7.12
CA ALA A 17 -0.16 3.10 -7.09
C ALA A 17 0.14 4.37 -7.87
N HIS A 18 1.08 5.16 -7.36
CA HIS A 18 1.55 6.38 -7.99
C HIS A 18 3.05 6.48 -7.82
N LEU A 19 3.70 7.41 -8.51
CA LEU A 19 5.15 7.59 -8.39
C LEU A 19 5.54 7.84 -6.93
N TRP A 20 6.55 7.09 -6.46
CA TRP A 20 7.10 7.27 -5.12
C TRP A 20 7.82 8.61 -4.99
N GLN A 21 8.61 8.97 -6.00
CA GLN A 21 9.32 10.25 -6.09
C GLN A 21 9.22 10.76 -7.52
N GLU A 22 9.11 12.06 -7.69
CA GLU A 22 8.90 12.66 -9.02
C GLU A 22 10.15 12.67 -9.91
N ARG A 23 11.34 12.46 -9.35
CA ARG A 23 12.58 12.47 -10.11
C ARG A 23 12.63 11.29 -11.09
N ALA A 24 13.19 11.54 -12.28
CA ALA A 24 13.31 10.52 -13.32
C ALA A 24 14.03 9.25 -12.85
N ALA A 25 14.99 9.38 -11.94
CA ALA A 25 15.73 8.25 -11.39
C ALA A 25 14.82 7.23 -10.70
N TYR A 26 13.64 7.64 -10.25
CA TYR A 26 12.70 6.81 -9.48
C TYR A 26 11.43 6.49 -10.24
N CYS A 27 11.43 6.62 -11.57
CA CYS A 27 10.22 6.45 -12.39
C CYS A 27 9.66 5.02 -12.37
N HIS A 28 10.44 4.03 -11.93
CA HIS A 28 10.01 2.63 -11.84
C HIS A 28 9.72 2.19 -10.41
N THR A 29 9.71 3.12 -9.45
CA THR A 29 9.34 2.87 -8.06
C THR A 29 8.03 3.59 -7.76
N TRP A 30 7.02 2.82 -7.35
CA TRP A 30 5.68 3.36 -7.12
C TRP A 30 5.26 3.11 -5.68
N GLU A 31 4.49 4.04 -5.14
CA GLU A 31 3.95 3.92 -3.79
C GLU A 31 2.51 3.44 -3.86
N THR A 32 2.17 2.47 -3.01
CA THR A 32 0.82 1.90 -2.97
C THR A 32 0.00 2.52 -1.85
N THR A 33 -1.30 2.61 -2.08
CA THR A 33 -2.29 2.98 -1.06
C THR A 33 -3.43 2.00 -1.16
N VAL A 34 -3.91 1.51 -0.01
CA VAL A 34 -5.10 0.66 0.06
C VAL A 34 -6.00 1.17 1.18
N TYR A 35 -7.29 1.24 0.89
CA TYR A 35 -8.30 1.64 1.85
C TYR A 35 -9.48 0.69 1.79
N ILE A 36 -9.95 0.26 2.95
CA ILE A 36 -11.15 -0.56 3.08
C ILE A 36 -12.07 0.12 4.09
N SER A 37 -13.35 0.23 3.74
CA SER A 37 -14.37 0.74 4.66
C SER A 37 -14.34 -0.08 5.96
N SER A 38 -14.47 0.59 7.10
CA SER A 38 -14.41 -0.07 8.41
C SER A 38 -15.49 -1.14 8.56
N SER A 39 -16.66 -0.94 7.95
CA SER A 39 -17.75 -1.92 7.97
C SER A 39 -17.46 -3.17 7.16
N SER A 40 -16.47 -3.12 6.28
CA SER A 40 -16.08 -4.23 5.40
C SER A 40 -14.71 -4.79 5.74
N ALA A 41 -14.11 -4.37 6.85
CA ALA A 41 -12.82 -4.86 7.30
C ALA A 41 -12.85 -6.37 7.57
N ARG A 42 -11.69 -7.01 7.41
CA ARG A 42 -11.48 -8.44 7.70
C ARG A 42 -12.24 -9.40 6.80
N GLN A 43 -12.68 -8.95 5.63
CA GLN A 43 -13.35 -9.80 4.63
C GLN A 43 -12.42 -10.23 3.51
N GLY A 44 -11.11 -10.00 3.65
CA GLY A 44 -10.15 -10.36 2.62
C GLY A 44 -10.11 -9.40 1.43
N ILE A 45 -10.84 -8.30 1.50
CA ILE A 45 -10.94 -7.33 0.39
C ILE A 45 -9.60 -6.64 0.15
N GLY A 46 -8.90 -6.27 1.22
CA GLY A 46 -7.58 -5.63 1.11
C GLY A 46 -6.59 -6.52 0.39
N ARG A 47 -6.58 -7.81 0.72
CA ARG A 47 -5.70 -8.78 0.06
C ARG A 47 -6.05 -8.94 -1.41
N LEU A 48 -7.34 -9.01 -1.72
CA LEU A 48 -7.80 -9.11 -3.11
C LEU A 48 -7.40 -7.89 -3.92
N LEU A 49 -7.67 -6.68 -3.41
CA LEU A 49 -7.32 -5.44 -4.08
C LEU A 49 -5.82 -5.33 -4.29
N MET A 50 -5.03 -5.56 -3.25
CA MET A 50 -3.57 -5.45 -3.34
C MET A 50 -2.97 -6.50 -4.25
N SER A 51 -3.49 -7.73 -4.24
CA SER A 51 -3.01 -8.79 -5.15
C SER A 51 -3.23 -8.39 -6.61
N ARG A 52 -4.40 -7.83 -6.92
CA ARG A 52 -4.71 -7.36 -8.27
C ARG A 52 -3.87 -6.14 -8.65
N LEU A 53 -3.67 -5.22 -7.73
CA LEU A 53 -2.84 -4.05 -7.95
C LEU A 53 -1.39 -4.46 -8.27
N ILE A 54 -0.83 -5.36 -7.48
CA ILE A 54 0.54 -5.87 -7.69
C ILE A 54 0.65 -6.51 -9.08
N GLU A 55 -0.34 -7.30 -9.45
CA GLU A 55 -0.35 -7.96 -10.76
C GLU A 55 -0.37 -6.94 -11.90
N GLU A 56 -1.18 -5.88 -11.78
CA GLU A 56 -1.22 -4.81 -12.77
C GLU A 56 0.10 -4.05 -12.83
N CYS A 57 0.73 -3.83 -11.68
CA CYS A 57 2.04 -3.19 -11.62
C CYS A 57 3.12 -4.06 -12.28
N ARG A 58 3.05 -5.38 -12.12
CA ARG A 58 4.00 -6.30 -12.78
C ARG A 58 3.93 -6.22 -14.30
N LYS A 59 2.77 -5.93 -14.84
CA LYS A 59 2.56 -5.79 -16.29
C LYS A 59 2.96 -4.42 -16.82
N SER A 60 3.26 -3.50 -15.93
CA SER A 60 3.65 -2.12 -16.25
C SER A 60 5.15 -1.93 -16.07
N ASP A 61 5.61 -0.69 -16.14
CA ASP A 61 7.02 -0.32 -15.95
C ASP A 61 7.41 -0.19 -14.47
N CYS A 62 6.70 -0.85 -13.58
CA CYS A 62 6.99 -0.80 -12.15
C CYS A 62 7.96 -1.92 -11.77
N TYR A 63 9.06 -1.54 -11.10
CA TYR A 63 10.07 -2.50 -10.65
C TYR A 63 9.98 -2.73 -9.15
N VAL A 64 9.58 -1.70 -8.39
CA VAL A 64 9.55 -1.74 -6.93
C VAL A 64 8.30 -1.03 -6.43
N LEU A 65 7.65 -1.62 -5.44
CA LEU A 65 6.54 -1.01 -4.73
C LEU A 65 6.95 -0.67 -3.31
N ILE A 66 6.55 0.51 -2.85
CA ILE A 66 6.77 0.97 -1.48
C ILE A 66 5.40 1.19 -0.84
N ALA A 67 5.23 0.71 0.39
CA ALA A 67 4.03 0.95 1.18
C ALA A 67 4.43 1.69 2.46
N CYS A 68 3.77 2.82 2.73
CA CYS A 68 4.00 3.61 3.92
C CYS A 68 2.93 3.23 4.94
N ILE A 69 3.34 2.65 6.07
CA ILE A 69 2.42 2.11 7.06
C ILE A 69 2.72 2.72 8.42
N THR A 70 1.70 3.29 9.08
CA THR A 70 1.83 3.84 10.42
C THR A 70 2.29 2.74 11.38
N HIS A 71 3.26 3.07 12.23
CA HIS A 71 3.79 2.15 13.23
C HIS A 71 2.67 1.65 14.14
N GLY A 72 2.65 0.36 14.38
CA GLY A 72 1.65 -0.29 15.23
C GLY A 72 0.43 -0.82 14.50
N ASN A 73 0.31 -0.57 13.21
CA ASN A 73 -0.82 -1.08 12.42
C ASN A 73 -0.58 -2.56 12.05
N GLU A 74 -0.86 -3.43 13.02
CA GLU A 74 -0.57 -4.87 12.89
C GLU A 74 -1.34 -5.54 11.76
N SER A 75 -2.58 -5.14 11.54
CA SER A 75 -3.37 -5.73 10.45
C SER A 75 -2.78 -5.40 9.08
N SER A 76 -2.27 -4.19 8.90
CA SER A 76 -1.61 -3.79 7.66
C SER A 76 -0.26 -4.51 7.51
N TYR A 77 0.49 -4.66 8.59
CA TYR A 77 1.73 -5.43 8.57
C TYR A 77 1.49 -6.86 8.11
N ALA A 78 0.48 -7.51 8.69
CA ALA A 78 0.15 -8.90 8.34
C ALA A 78 -0.24 -9.02 6.87
N LEU A 79 -1.05 -8.09 6.37
CA LEU A 79 -1.43 -8.06 4.96
C LEU A 79 -0.21 -7.94 4.06
N HIS A 80 0.66 -6.96 4.34
CA HIS A 80 1.82 -6.71 3.49
C HIS A 80 2.84 -7.83 3.54
N ARG A 81 3.04 -8.46 4.71
CA ARG A 81 3.89 -9.66 4.80
C ARG A 81 3.37 -10.78 3.93
N LYS A 82 2.08 -11.04 3.94
CA LYS A 82 1.47 -12.08 3.10
C LYS A 82 1.64 -11.80 1.61
N LEU A 83 1.72 -10.53 1.24
CA LEU A 83 1.92 -10.14 -0.15
C LEU A 83 3.40 -10.15 -0.55
N GLY A 84 4.30 -10.38 0.39
CA GLY A 84 5.74 -10.45 0.12
C GLY A 84 6.52 -9.19 0.41
N PHE A 85 5.88 -8.15 0.95
CA PHE A 85 6.59 -6.93 1.35
C PHE A 85 7.45 -7.19 2.58
N GLU A 86 8.55 -6.47 2.69
CA GLU A 86 9.44 -6.48 3.86
C GLU A 86 9.62 -5.05 4.38
N GLN A 87 9.65 -4.89 5.70
CA GLN A 87 9.92 -3.59 6.29
C GLN A 87 11.38 -3.21 6.03
N VAL A 88 11.59 -2.02 5.46
CA VAL A 88 12.93 -1.53 5.11
C VAL A 88 13.31 -0.24 5.83
N ALA A 89 12.34 0.46 6.43
CA ALA A 89 12.64 1.73 7.11
C ALA A 89 11.68 1.99 8.26
N PHE A 90 12.14 2.78 9.21
CA PHE A 90 11.36 3.28 10.35
C PHE A 90 11.70 4.75 10.54
N PHE A 91 10.69 5.60 10.58
CA PHE A 91 10.87 7.04 10.77
C PHE A 91 10.10 7.49 12.00
N GLU A 92 10.82 8.12 12.94
CA GLU A 92 10.19 8.62 14.17
C GLU A 92 9.50 9.95 13.93
N LYS A 93 8.26 10.07 14.40
CA LYS A 93 7.53 11.33 14.55
C LYS A 93 7.39 12.15 13.27
N VAL A 94 7.39 11.50 12.12
CA VAL A 94 7.28 12.18 10.82
C VAL A 94 5.85 12.50 10.42
N GLY A 95 4.86 11.79 10.98
CA GLY A 95 3.45 12.04 10.69
C GLY A 95 2.77 12.80 11.82
N THR A 96 1.67 13.48 11.50
CA THR A 96 0.83 14.15 12.49
C THR A 96 -0.62 13.84 12.19
N LYS A 97 -1.36 13.40 13.21
CA LYS A 97 -2.79 13.10 13.08
C LYS A 97 -3.47 13.37 14.41
N PHE A 98 -4.53 14.19 14.38
CA PHE A 98 -5.29 14.56 15.57
C PHE A 98 -4.40 15.12 16.68
N GLY A 99 -3.43 15.96 16.34
CA GLY A 99 -2.51 16.55 17.28
C GLY A 99 -1.44 15.63 17.83
N LYS A 100 -1.39 14.39 17.39
CA LYS A 100 -0.37 13.41 17.81
C LYS A 100 0.65 13.22 16.71
N ARG A 101 1.90 13.05 17.09
CA ARG A 101 2.98 12.71 16.17
C ARG A 101 3.04 11.19 16.02
N LEU A 102 3.23 10.75 14.80
CA LEU A 102 3.20 9.33 14.45
C LEU A 102 4.53 8.89 13.87
N ASP A 103 4.93 7.68 14.27
CA ASP A 103 6.03 6.99 13.63
C ASP A 103 5.49 6.27 12.40
N VAL A 104 6.34 6.11 11.40
CA VAL A 104 5.95 5.53 10.11
C VAL A 104 6.98 4.51 9.70
N THR A 105 6.50 3.42 9.10
CA THR A 105 7.37 2.39 8.53
C THR A 105 7.18 2.34 7.03
N ASP A 106 8.27 2.10 6.30
CA ASP A 106 8.20 1.83 4.87
C ASP A 106 8.45 0.34 4.63
N TRP A 107 7.66 -0.21 3.72
CA TRP A 107 7.71 -1.62 3.33
C TRP A 107 7.95 -1.70 1.83
N GLU A 108 8.70 -2.67 1.41
CA GLU A 108 9.15 -2.78 0.02
C GLU A 108 8.83 -4.14 -0.57
N LEU A 109 8.36 -4.15 -1.82
CA LEU A 109 8.21 -5.35 -2.62
C LEU A 109 8.93 -5.15 -3.95
N ILE A 110 9.95 -5.93 -4.19
CA ILE A 110 10.70 -5.89 -5.45
C ILE A 110 10.00 -6.79 -6.46
N LEU A 111 9.49 -6.19 -7.54
CA LEU A 111 8.79 -6.91 -8.59
C LEU A 111 9.75 -7.46 -9.65
N ARG A 112 10.84 -6.73 -9.91
CA ARG A 112 11.86 -7.12 -10.90
C ARG A 112 13.22 -7.01 -10.23
N PRO A 113 13.76 -8.12 -9.75
CA PRO A 113 15.08 -8.12 -9.10
C PRO A 113 16.19 -7.81 -10.07
#